data_4a928b9e456292b299afb539993f6ff3
#
_entry.id   4a928b9e456292b299afb539993f6ff3
#
_cell.length_a   1.000
_cell.length_b   1.000
_cell.length_c   1.000
_cell.angle_alpha   90.00
_cell.angle_beta   90.00
_cell.angle_gamma   90.00
#
_symmetry.space_group_name_H-M   'P 1'
#
loop_
_entity.id
_entity.type
_entity.pdbx_description
1 polymer ?
#
loop_
_entity_poly.entity_id
_entity_poly.type
_entity_poly.pdbx_seq_one_letter_code
_entity_poly.pdbx_strand_id
1 'polypeptide(L)'
;MTATLSDPTPGLPSPAPIQHVLGACPHDCPDTCSLVTTVQDGVALRVAGNPAHVHTDGVLCAKVSRYTERTYHPERVLTPLRRTGPKGSGQFEPVGWDEALDAIAARLGEIAQRDPQAILPYSYAGTMGLVQGESMAARFFHRLGASLLDRTICASAGAEALMQTYGAKVGMKVEFFARSRLILIWGSNSIGSNLHFWRYVQQAKRAGARLVCIDPRRSETADKCHEHIALRPGTDAALALALMHELVVHDAGWKSLQPDAGLDHDYLARHTLGWEALRARALEWPPERAAEVCGIPVEQIRRLAHDYAHTRPAAIRLNYGMQRVRGGGNAVRAVACLPALVGAWRDPAGGLLLSASGTAPVQRAALQRPDLLGARRPRTLNMSTIGRHLLQEAGPASGPRVEAVVVYNSNPVAVAPQSAEVVRGFGRDDLFTVVLELSLIHI
;
A
#
# COMPACT_ATOMS: atom_id res chain seq x y z
N MET A 1 -32.02 -71.66 21.71
CA MET A 1 -32.75 -70.43 21.29
C MET A 1 -32.04 -69.22 21.86
N THR A 2 -31.20 -68.61 21.08
CA THR A 2 -30.48 -67.33 21.43
C THR A 2 -30.61 -66.50 20.21
N ALA A 3 -31.52 -65.54 20.25
CA ALA A 3 -31.61 -64.47 19.27
C ALA A 3 -30.72 -63.29 19.67
N THR A 4 -29.66 -63.07 18.92
CA THR A 4 -28.85 -61.88 18.99
C THR A 4 -29.45 -60.82 18.06
N LEU A 5 -30.12 -59.83 18.62
CA LEU A 5 -30.49 -58.61 17.96
C LEU A 5 -29.26 -57.69 17.97
N SER A 6 -28.63 -57.55 16.82
CA SER A 6 -27.64 -56.48 16.58
C SER A 6 -28.41 -55.30 16.02
N ASP A 7 -28.61 -54.26 16.85
CA ASP A 7 -29.04 -52.95 16.37
C ASP A 7 -27.95 -52.35 15.47
N PRO A 8 -28.30 -51.90 14.25
CA PRO A 8 -27.35 -51.16 13.45
C PRO A 8 -27.18 -49.75 14.03
N THR A 9 -26.01 -49.45 14.59
CA THR A 9 -25.61 -48.12 14.91
C THR A 9 -25.78 -47.24 13.66
N PRO A 10 -26.51 -46.12 13.71
CA PRO A 10 -26.65 -45.26 12.54
C PRO A 10 -25.24 -44.79 12.14
N GLY A 11 -24.81 -45.19 10.94
CA GLY A 11 -23.53 -44.76 10.39
C GLY A 11 -23.51 -43.23 10.30
N LEU A 12 -22.44 -42.61 10.79
CA LEU A 12 -22.17 -41.18 10.56
C LEU A 12 -22.30 -40.91 9.04
N PRO A 13 -23.01 -39.86 8.62
CA PRO A 13 -23.10 -39.52 7.21
C PRO A 13 -21.69 -39.38 6.62
N SER A 14 -21.49 -39.96 5.45
CA SER A 14 -20.22 -39.85 4.73
C SER A 14 -19.90 -38.37 4.53
N PRO A 15 -18.65 -37.94 4.74
CA PRO A 15 -18.25 -36.53 4.55
C PRO A 15 -18.57 -36.07 3.12
N ALA A 16 -19.04 -34.87 2.95
CA ALA A 16 -19.31 -34.30 1.65
C ALA A 16 -18.03 -34.26 0.78
N PRO A 17 -18.15 -34.30 -0.55
CA PRO A 17 -17.01 -34.25 -1.45
C PRO A 17 -16.23 -32.92 -1.24
N ILE A 18 -14.90 -33.00 -1.33
CA ILE A 18 -14.04 -31.84 -1.28
C ILE A 18 -14.34 -30.90 -2.46
N GLN A 19 -14.52 -29.64 -2.18
CA GLN A 19 -14.72 -28.56 -3.14
C GLN A 19 -13.51 -27.64 -3.21
N HIS A 20 -13.18 -27.16 -4.41
CA HIS A 20 -12.16 -26.14 -4.63
C HIS A 20 -12.82 -24.83 -5.07
N VAL A 21 -12.80 -23.84 -4.19
CA VAL A 21 -13.45 -22.53 -4.42
C VAL A 21 -12.39 -21.52 -4.82
N LEU A 22 -12.57 -20.91 -6.00
CA LEU A 22 -11.70 -19.83 -6.48
C LEU A 22 -12.01 -18.52 -5.75
N GLY A 23 -10.97 -17.78 -5.42
CA GLY A 23 -11.08 -16.48 -4.76
C GLY A 23 -9.91 -15.56 -5.10
N ALA A 24 -9.91 -14.40 -4.49
CA ALA A 24 -8.84 -13.41 -4.58
C ALA A 24 -8.33 -13.04 -3.18
N CYS A 25 -7.05 -12.73 -3.09
CA CYS A 25 -6.45 -12.22 -1.87
C CYS A 25 -7.02 -10.83 -1.52
N PRO A 26 -7.49 -10.61 -0.28
CA PRO A 26 -8.09 -9.34 0.12
C PRO A 26 -7.06 -8.29 0.58
N HIS A 27 -5.77 -8.60 0.57
CA HIS A 27 -4.74 -7.66 1.00
C HIS A 27 -4.46 -6.56 -0.03
N ASP A 28 -4.14 -5.38 0.47
CA ASP A 28 -3.53 -4.28 -0.29
C ASP A 28 -2.07 -4.63 -0.60
N CYS A 29 -1.89 -5.40 -1.65
CA CYS A 29 -0.60 -5.93 -2.06
C CYS A 29 -0.51 -5.91 -3.59
N PRO A 30 0.63 -5.47 -4.17
CA PRO A 30 0.80 -5.41 -5.62
C PRO A 30 0.82 -6.80 -6.31
N ASP A 31 0.89 -7.89 -5.53
CA ASP A 31 0.93 -9.25 -6.07
C ASP A 31 -0.44 -9.76 -6.54
N THR A 32 -1.55 -9.19 -6.07
CA THR A 32 -2.93 -9.47 -6.55
C THR A 32 -3.25 -10.97 -6.72
N CYS A 33 -2.89 -11.80 -5.71
CA CYS A 33 -2.97 -13.26 -5.81
C CYS A 33 -4.39 -13.78 -6.02
N SER A 34 -4.56 -14.72 -6.95
CA SER A 34 -5.72 -15.60 -7.01
C SER A 34 -5.54 -16.78 -6.07
N LEU A 35 -6.61 -17.17 -5.40
CA LEU A 35 -6.62 -18.19 -4.35
C LEU A 35 -7.46 -19.38 -4.76
N VAL A 36 -7.11 -20.55 -4.22
CA VAL A 36 -7.95 -21.76 -4.21
C VAL A 36 -8.17 -22.14 -2.74
N THR A 37 -9.41 -22.11 -2.30
CA THR A 37 -9.80 -22.58 -0.97
C THR A 37 -10.37 -23.98 -1.06
N THR A 38 -9.79 -24.93 -0.34
CA THR A 38 -10.30 -26.29 -0.18
C THR A 38 -11.37 -26.29 0.90
N VAL A 39 -12.59 -26.70 0.57
CA VAL A 39 -13.75 -26.73 1.49
C VAL A 39 -14.33 -28.13 1.56
N GLN A 40 -14.68 -28.59 2.76
CA GLN A 40 -15.41 -29.82 3.01
C GLN A 40 -16.40 -29.58 4.15
N ASP A 41 -17.64 -30.05 4.00
CA ASP A 41 -18.72 -29.89 4.99
C ASP A 41 -18.91 -28.41 5.46
N GLY A 42 -18.73 -27.45 4.54
CA GLY A 42 -18.82 -26.02 4.85
C GLY A 42 -17.60 -25.42 5.56
N VAL A 43 -16.57 -26.22 5.84
CA VAL A 43 -15.33 -25.80 6.54
C VAL A 43 -14.21 -25.58 5.54
N ALA A 44 -13.56 -24.41 5.59
CA ALA A 44 -12.36 -24.13 4.80
C ALA A 44 -11.15 -24.81 5.43
N LEU A 45 -10.66 -25.86 4.80
CA LEU A 45 -9.55 -26.67 5.32
C LEU A 45 -8.18 -26.06 4.99
N ARG A 46 -8.06 -25.42 3.82
CA ARG A 46 -6.79 -24.89 3.31
C ARG A 46 -7.01 -23.76 2.35
N VAL A 47 -6.10 -22.77 2.37
CA VAL A 47 -5.97 -21.74 1.34
C VAL A 47 -4.64 -21.92 0.62
N ALA A 48 -4.67 -21.96 -0.70
CA ALA A 48 -3.49 -22.09 -1.56
C ALA A 48 -3.53 -21.05 -2.70
N GLY A 49 -2.41 -20.80 -3.35
CA GLY A 49 -2.37 -20.01 -4.58
C GLY A 49 -3.01 -20.79 -5.75
N ASN A 50 -3.61 -20.06 -6.68
CA ASN A 50 -4.17 -20.64 -7.89
C ASN A 50 -3.05 -20.89 -8.92
N PRO A 51 -2.74 -22.15 -9.30
CA PRO A 51 -1.67 -22.43 -10.28
C PRO A 51 -1.99 -21.92 -11.68
N ALA A 52 -3.25 -21.67 -12.02
CA ALA A 52 -3.63 -21.07 -13.29
C ALA A 52 -3.43 -19.54 -13.35
N HIS A 53 -3.08 -18.89 -12.24
CA HIS A 53 -2.86 -17.45 -12.21
C HIS A 53 -1.44 -17.11 -12.69
N VAL A 54 -1.34 -16.53 -13.89
CA VAL A 54 -0.08 -16.30 -14.62
C VAL A 54 0.98 -15.56 -13.80
N HIS A 55 0.58 -14.52 -13.05
CA HIS A 55 1.52 -13.70 -12.27
C HIS A 55 2.06 -14.43 -11.03
N THR A 56 1.22 -15.17 -10.31
CA THR A 56 1.59 -15.79 -9.04
C THR A 56 1.92 -17.28 -9.11
N ASP A 57 1.47 -17.97 -10.18
CA ASP A 57 1.84 -19.36 -10.53
C ASP A 57 1.71 -20.33 -9.34
N GLY A 58 0.59 -20.25 -8.64
CA GLY A 58 0.32 -21.08 -7.48
C GLY A 58 1.09 -20.74 -6.20
N VAL A 59 1.99 -19.78 -6.24
CA VAL A 59 2.74 -19.33 -5.05
C VAL A 59 1.85 -18.45 -4.18
N LEU A 60 1.96 -18.57 -2.86
CA LEU A 60 1.23 -17.77 -1.88
C LEU A 60 2.15 -17.38 -0.73
N CYS A 61 2.02 -16.15 -0.23
CA CYS A 61 2.81 -15.69 0.91
C CYS A 61 2.38 -16.37 2.22
N ALA A 62 3.29 -16.42 3.18
CA ALA A 62 3.06 -17.06 4.49
C ALA A 62 1.87 -16.47 5.28
N LYS A 63 1.54 -15.19 5.06
CA LYS A 63 0.39 -14.55 5.72
C LYS A 63 -0.94 -15.17 5.29
N VAL A 64 -1.15 -15.30 3.98
CA VAL A 64 -2.43 -15.72 3.42
C VAL A 64 -2.59 -17.24 3.41
N SER A 65 -1.50 -18.00 3.28
CA SER A 65 -1.54 -19.46 3.40
C SER A 65 -2.06 -19.95 4.76
N ARG A 66 -2.01 -19.10 5.79
CA ARG A 66 -2.47 -19.39 7.16
C ARG A 66 -3.83 -18.77 7.51
N TYR A 67 -4.62 -18.36 6.53
CA TYR A 67 -5.90 -17.69 6.77
C TYR A 67 -6.94 -18.56 7.49
N THR A 68 -6.89 -19.87 7.33
CA THR A 68 -7.76 -20.78 8.08
C THR A 68 -7.52 -20.73 9.59
N GLU A 69 -6.24 -20.53 10.02
CA GLU A 69 -5.91 -20.36 11.43
C GLU A 69 -6.58 -19.10 12.00
N ARG A 70 -6.56 -17.99 11.26
CA ARG A 70 -7.26 -16.76 11.66
C ARG A 70 -8.77 -16.92 11.63
N THR A 71 -9.30 -17.60 10.62
CA THR A 71 -10.74 -17.79 10.45
C THR A 71 -11.34 -18.58 11.59
N TYR A 72 -10.66 -19.61 12.05
CA TYR A 72 -11.12 -20.52 13.11
C TYR A 72 -10.35 -20.33 14.44
N HIS A 73 -9.76 -19.16 14.63
CA HIS A 73 -9.03 -18.88 15.87
C HIS A 73 -10.00 -18.88 17.07
N PRO A 74 -9.60 -19.49 18.21
CA PRO A 74 -10.46 -19.57 19.40
C PRO A 74 -10.89 -18.20 19.96
N GLU A 75 -10.02 -17.20 19.83
CA GLU A 75 -10.29 -15.83 20.29
C GLU A 75 -11.01 -14.95 19.25
N ARG A 76 -11.50 -15.56 18.18
CA ARG A 76 -12.27 -14.80 17.20
C ARG A 76 -13.55 -14.25 17.83
N VAL A 77 -13.83 -12.98 17.61
CA VAL A 77 -15.09 -12.34 17.98
C VAL A 77 -16.22 -12.88 17.09
N LEU A 78 -17.16 -13.60 17.69
CA LEU A 78 -18.27 -14.25 16.99
C LEU A 78 -19.60 -13.53 17.14
N THR A 79 -19.72 -12.66 18.15
CA THR A 79 -20.93 -11.89 18.46
C THR A 79 -20.54 -10.43 18.70
N PRO A 80 -21.48 -9.48 18.53
CA PRO A 80 -21.21 -8.10 18.93
C PRO A 80 -20.84 -8.01 20.41
N LEU A 81 -19.94 -7.08 20.73
CA LEU A 81 -19.47 -6.82 22.09
C LEU A 81 -19.77 -5.37 22.47
N ARG A 82 -20.35 -5.16 23.65
CA ARG A 82 -20.54 -3.85 24.26
C ARG A 82 -19.50 -3.63 25.36
N ARG A 83 -18.84 -2.47 25.32
CA ARG A 83 -17.90 -2.09 26.37
C ARG A 83 -18.66 -1.78 27.67
N THR A 84 -18.19 -2.35 28.79
CA THR A 84 -18.78 -2.17 30.13
C THR A 84 -17.89 -1.38 31.08
N GLY A 85 -16.58 -1.32 30.82
CA GLY A 85 -15.61 -0.58 31.63
C GLY A 85 -15.15 0.74 31.02
N PRO A 86 -14.20 1.44 31.64
CA PRO A 86 -13.54 2.61 31.07
C PRO A 86 -12.89 2.28 29.71
N LYS A 87 -12.70 3.27 28.84
CA LYS A 87 -12.00 3.08 27.58
C LYS A 87 -10.55 2.61 27.83
N GLY A 88 -10.13 1.59 27.07
CA GLY A 88 -8.83 0.96 27.23
C GLY A 88 -8.76 -0.13 28.32
N SER A 89 -9.84 -0.40 29.08
CA SER A 89 -9.87 -1.43 30.12
C SER A 89 -9.94 -2.86 29.57
N GLY A 90 -10.34 -3.04 28.31
CA GLY A 90 -10.57 -4.38 27.72
C GLY A 90 -11.83 -5.09 28.28
N GLN A 91 -12.71 -4.37 28.98
CA GLN A 91 -13.92 -4.96 29.58
C GLN A 91 -15.09 -4.85 28.62
N PHE A 92 -15.57 -6.00 28.17
CA PHE A 92 -16.67 -6.13 27.22
C PHE A 92 -17.63 -7.23 27.63
N GLU A 93 -18.89 -7.11 27.22
CA GLU A 93 -19.89 -8.16 27.33
C GLU A 93 -20.49 -8.48 25.96
N PRO A 94 -20.82 -9.75 25.67
CA PRO A 94 -21.56 -10.11 24.47
C PRO A 94 -22.97 -9.54 24.48
N VAL A 95 -23.44 -9.04 23.33
CA VAL A 95 -24.81 -8.59 23.12
C VAL A 95 -25.39 -9.18 21.83
N GLY A 96 -26.72 -9.16 21.68
CA GLY A 96 -27.37 -9.57 20.45
C GLY A 96 -27.15 -8.60 19.31
N TRP A 97 -27.30 -9.08 18.06
CA TRP A 97 -27.16 -8.23 16.87
C TRP A 97 -28.22 -7.12 16.83
N ASP A 98 -29.46 -7.41 17.20
CA ASP A 98 -30.53 -6.38 17.21
C ASP A 98 -30.22 -5.30 18.22
N GLU A 99 -29.81 -5.67 19.43
CA GLU A 99 -29.41 -4.71 20.47
C GLU A 99 -28.22 -3.85 20.01
N ALA A 100 -27.21 -4.45 19.40
CA ALA A 100 -26.03 -3.72 18.90
C ALA A 100 -26.42 -2.74 17.79
N LEU A 101 -27.23 -3.19 16.83
CA LEU A 101 -27.66 -2.36 15.69
C LEU A 101 -28.57 -1.22 16.14
N ASP A 102 -29.50 -1.47 17.06
CA ASP A 102 -30.38 -0.45 17.61
C ASP A 102 -29.61 0.62 18.39
N ALA A 103 -28.64 0.20 19.22
CA ALA A 103 -27.79 1.12 19.95
C ALA A 103 -26.93 2.01 19.02
N ILE A 104 -26.36 1.42 17.96
CA ILE A 104 -25.60 2.15 16.95
C ILE A 104 -26.50 3.11 16.18
N ALA A 105 -27.65 2.65 15.72
CA ALA A 105 -28.61 3.45 14.95
C ALA A 105 -29.13 4.63 15.77
N ALA A 106 -29.53 4.41 17.02
CA ALA A 106 -29.99 5.46 17.92
C ALA A 106 -28.88 6.53 18.10
N ARG A 107 -27.67 6.13 18.45
CA ARG A 107 -26.59 7.07 18.73
C ARG A 107 -26.13 7.85 17.50
N LEU A 108 -25.96 7.19 16.36
CA LEU A 108 -25.63 7.87 15.10
C LEU A 108 -26.77 8.77 14.63
N GLY A 109 -28.04 8.36 14.84
CA GLY A 109 -29.22 9.15 14.52
C GLY A 109 -29.30 10.44 15.33
N GLU A 110 -29.09 10.39 16.64
CA GLU A 110 -29.03 11.58 17.52
C GLU A 110 -27.95 12.57 17.04
N ILE A 111 -26.76 12.08 16.77
CA ILE A 111 -25.64 12.93 16.30
C ILE A 111 -25.99 13.53 14.94
N ALA A 112 -26.50 12.73 14.00
CA ALA A 112 -26.84 13.18 12.66
C ALA A 112 -27.97 14.23 12.63
N GLN A 113 -28.89 14.19 13.57
CA GLN A 113 -29.95 15.21 13.72
C GLN A 113 -29.37 16.57 14.12
N ARG A 114 -28.32 16.61 14.94
CA ARG A 114 -27.61 17.85 15.29
C ARG A 114 -26.70 18.33 14.21
N ASP A 115 -25.70 17.52 13.84
CA ASP A 115 -24.79 17.75 12.71
C ASP A 115 -24.17 16.41 12.27
N PRO A 116 -24.51 15.88 11.09
CA PRO A 116 -23.97 14.61 10.62
C PRO A 116 -22.45 14.65 10.38
N GLN A 117 -21.85 15.83 10.25
CA GLN A 117 -20.39 15.94 10.10
C GLN A 117 -19.60 15.68 11.40
N ALA A 118 -20.32 15.54 12.55
CA ALA A 118 -19.74 15.03 13.80
C ALA A 118 -19.47 13.50 13.75
N ILE A 119 -19.95 12.81 12.73
CA ILE A 119 -19.68 11.39 12.47
C ILE A 119 -18.54 11.26 11.47
N LEU A 120 -17.53 10.45 11.81
CA LEU A 120 -16.38 10.18 10.95
C LEU A 120 -16.26 8.69 10.64
N PRO A 121 -16.40 8.24 9.37
CA PRO A 121 -15.94 6.92 8.96
C PRO A 121 -14.42 6.88 8.90
N TYR A 122 -13.80 5.83 9.44
CA TYR A 122 -12.36 5.63 9.37
C TYR A 122 -12.04 4.25 8.80
N SER A 123 -11.39 4.21 7.64
CA SER A 123 -10.99 2.95 6.99
C SER A 123 -9.73 3.18 6.16
N TYR A 124 -9.08 2.11 5.74
CA TYR A 124 -7.89 2.08 4.90
C TYR A 124 -6.65 1.56 5.62
N ALA A 125 -5.72 1.03 4.83
CA ALA A 125 -4.47 0.41 5.29
C ALA A 125 -4.67 -0.85 6.16
N GLY A 126 -5.75 -1.58 5.90
CA GLY A 126 -6.04 -2.90 6.47
C GLY A 126 -6.40 -3.91 5.38
N THR A 127 -7.44 -4.71 5.59
CA THR A 127 -8.00 -5.58 4.54
C THR A 127 -8.66 -4.72 3.47
N MET A 128 -8.08 -4.72 2.28
CA MET A 128 -8.48 -3.84 1.19
C MET A 128 -9.26 -4.63 0.14
N GLY A 129 -10.50 -4.29 -0.04
CA GLY A 129 -11.30 -4.76 -1.16
C GLY A 129 -12.05 -3.61 -1.79
N LEU A 130 -12.11 -3.55 -3.10
CA LEU A 130 -12.76 -2.44 -3.81
C LEU A 130 -14.22 -2.26 -3.38
N VAL A 131 -14.94 -3.36 -3.17
CA VAL A 131 -16.36 -3.33 -2.78
C VAL A 131 -16.49 -3.07 -1.29
N GLN A 132 -16.00 -3.97 -0.45
CA GLN A 132 -16.23 -3.94 1.00
C GLN A 132 -15.39 -2.90 1.75
N GLY A 133 -14.20 -2.57 1.26
CA GLY A 133 -13.26 -1.68 1.97
C GLY A 133 -13.27 -0.24 1.47
N GLU A 134 -13.38 -0.04 0.16
CA GLU A 134 -13.15 1.27 -0.43
C GLU A 134 -14.40 1.99 -0.94
N SER A 135 -15.49 1.29 -1.25
CA SER A 135 -16.59 1.92 -1.98
C SER A 135 -17.97 1.78 -1.35
N MET A 136 -18.46 0.58 -1.05
CA MET A 136 -19.87 0.39 -0.67
C MET A 136 -20.24 1.06 0.63
N ALA A 137 -19.36 1.09 1.62
CA ALA A 137 -19.59 1.79 2.89
C ALA A 137 -19.81 3.30 2.70
N ALA A 138 -19.20 3.91 1.68
CA ALA A 138 -19.36 5.32 1.37
C ALA A 138 -20.83 5.70 1.13
N ARG A 139 -21.65 4.81 0.55
CA ARG A 139 -23.09 5.06 0.31
C ARG A 139 -23.84 5.38 1.60
N PHE A 140 -23.58 4.64 2.66
CA PHE A 140 -24.18 4.86 3.97
C PHE A 140 -23.79 6.24 4.51
N PHE A 141 -22.50 6.55 4.52
CA PHE A 141 -22.00 7.82 5.06
C PHE A 141 -22.37 9.02 4.19
N HIS A 142 -22.43 8.87 2.88
CA HIS A 142 -22.95 9.90 1.96
C HIS A 142 -24.44 10.19 2.22
N ARG A 143 -25.25 9.12 2.37
CA ARG A 143 -26.66 9.28 2.68
C ARG A 143 -26.88 9.97 4.03
N LEU A 144 -26.06 9.64 5.02
CA LEU A 144 -26.10 10.26 6.34
C LEU A 144 -25.63 11.73 6.32
N GLY A 145 -24.67 12.07 5.44
CA GLY A 145 -24.02 13.39 5.39
C GLY A 145 -22.82 13.53 6.31
N ALA A 146 -22.22 12.40 6.69
CA ALA A 146 -21.05 12.34 7.57
C ALA A 146 -19.82 13.05 6.99
N SER A 147 -18.84 13.38 7.82
CA SER A 147 -17.51 13.84 7.37
C SER A 147 -16.89 12.83 6.43
N LEU A 148 -16.08 13.30 5.49
CA LEU A 148 -15.31 12.47 4.57
C LEU A 148 -13.91 12.22 5.12
N LEU A 149 -13.31 11.07 4.77
CA LEU A 149 -11.94 10.73 5.15
C LEU A 149 -11.00 10.88 3.94
N ASP A 150 -9.98 11.72 4.09
CA ASP A 150 -8.87 11.79 3.14
C ASP A 150 -7.83 10.71 3.45
N ARG A 151 -7.74 9.70 2.59
CA ARG A 151 -6.91 8.49 2.76
C ARG A 151 -5.48 8.72 2.30
N THR A 152 -4.68 9.41 3.08
CA THR A 152 -3.33 9.87 2.72
C THR A 152 -2.19 9.00 3.25
N ILE A 153 -2.43 8.13 4.23
CA ILE A 153 -1.38 7.44 4.98
C ILE A 153 -0.51 6.48 4.13
N CYS A 154 -1.03 5.98 3.01
CA CYS A 154 -0.36 4.90 2.26
C CYS A 154 0.34 5.40 1.00
N ALA A 155 -0.39 5.76 -0.05
CA ALA A 155 0.13 5.87 -1.41
C ALA A 155 0.04 7.28 -2.01
N SER A 156 -0.57 8.25 -1.33
CA SER A 156 -0.93 9.54 -1.92
C SER A 156 0.27 10.34 -2.43
N ALA A 157 1.34 10.44 -1.65
CA ALA A 157 2.50 11.25 -2.03
C ALA A 157 3.21 10.73 -3.28
N GLY A 158 3.44 9.40 -3.37
CA GLY A 158 4.04 8.79 -4.56
C GLY A 158 3.10 8.78 -5.75
N ALA A 159 1.79 8.60 -5.52
CA ALA A 159 0.78 8.67 -6.56
C ALA A 159 0.73 10.07 -7.19
N GLU A 160 0.75 11.12 -6.37
CA GLU A 160 0.79 12.51 -6.83
C GLU A 160 2.07 12.80 -7.61
N ALA A 161 3.21 12.29 -7.14
CA ALA A 161 4.48 12.42 -7.85
C ALA A 161 4.42 11.82 -9.26
N LEU A 162 3.83 10.63 -9.43
CA LEU A 162 3.64 10.02 -10.75
C LEU A 162 2.66 10.82 -11.63
N MET A 163 1.56 11.33 -11.04
CA MET A 163 0.61 12.19 -11.76
C MET A 163 1.28 13.45 -12.31
N GLN A 164 2.13 14.10 -11.50
CA GLN A 164 2.87 15.30 -11.90
C GLN A 164 4.02 15.02 -12.88
N THR A 165 4.53 13.78 -12.94
CA THR A 165 5.65 13.42 -13.82
C THR A 165 5.18 12.77 -15.11
N TYR A 166 4.23 11.83 -15.02
CA TYR A 166 3.77 11.02 -16.16
C TYR A 166 2.32 11.31 -16.59
N GLY A 167 1.60 12.15 -15.85
CA GLY A 167 0.18 12.41 -16.07
C GLY A 167 -0.76 11.29 -15.58
N ALA A 168 -0.21 10.16 -15.13
CA ALA A 168 -0.99 9.01 -14.64
C ALA A 168 -0.18 8.14 -13.68
N LYS A 169 -0.88 7.31 -12.90
CA LYS A 169 -0.26 6.25 -12.07
C LYS A 169 0.08 5.05 -12.95
N VAL A 170 1.08 5.19 -13.77
CA VAL A 170 1.52 4.17 -14.73
C VAL A 170 2.97 3.79 -14.47
N GLY A 171 3.39 2.65 -15.02
CA GLY A 171 4.75 2.16 -14.95
C GLY A 171 4.93 0.95 -15.85
N MET A 172 6.13 0.43 -15.91
CA MET A 172 6.41 -0.80 -16.66
C MET A 172 5.66 -1.99 -16.07
N LYS A 173 5.36 -3.00 -16.89
CA LYS A 173 4.76 -4.24 -16.43
C LYS A 173 5.78 -5.05 -15.61
N VAL A 174 5.30 -5.68 -14.55
CA VAL A 174 6.16 -6.37 -13.58
C VAL A 174 6.92 -7.55 -14.19
N GLU A 175 6.34 -8.28 -15.12
CA GLU A 175 6.95 -9.42 -15.79
C GLU A 175 8.17 -9.04 -16.65
N PHE A 176 8.25 -7.80 -17.12
CA PHE A 176 9.36 -7.35 -17.94
C PHE A 176 10.66 -7.14 -17.16
N PHE A 177 10.60 -7.01 -15.84
CA PHE A 177 11.81 -7.01 -15.01
C PHE A 177 12.67 -8.26 -15.19
N ALA A 178 12.09 -9.39 -15.61
CA ALA A 178 12.85 -10.61 -15.91
C ALA A 178 13.88 -10.45 -17.03
N ARG A 179 13.71 -9.43 -17.89
CA ARG A 179 14.61 -9.15 -19.03
C ARG A 179 15.49 -7.91 -18.81
N SER A 180 15.36 -7.23 -17.67
CA SER A 180 16.21 -6.09 -17.33
C SER A 180 17.65 -6.55 -17.05
N ARG A 181 18.62 -5.75 -17.41
CA ARG A 181 20.05 -6.02 -17.15
C ARG A 181 20.58 -5.29 -15.92
N LEU A 182 19.96 -4.19 -15.54
CA LEU A 182 20.16 -3.48 -14.28
C LEU A 182 18.81 -3.27 -13.62
N ILE A 183 18.70 -3.63 -12.33
CA ILE A 183 17.49 -3.38 -11.54
C ILE A 183 17.89 -2.63 -10.27
N LEU A 184 17.40 -1.39 -10.16
CA LEU A 184 17.47 -0.59 -8.94
C LEU A 184 16.21 -0.84 -8.12
N ILE A 185 16.34 -1.48 -6.95
CA ILE A 185 15.24 -1.72 -6.00
C ILE A 185 15.34 -0.65 -4.93
N TRP A 186 14.48 0.35 -5.00
CA TRP A 186 14.60 1.57 -4.23
C TRP A 186 13.44 1.74 -3.25
N GLY A 187 13.75 1.79 -1.94
CA GLY A 187 12.75 1.90 -0.87
C GLY A 187 11.78 0.71 -0.81
N SER A 188 12.28 -0.52 -1.07
CA SER A 188 11.45 -1.71 -1.20
C SER A 188 12.11 -2.97 -0.62
N ASN A 189 11.49 -3.55 0.42
CA ASN A 189 11.78 -4.93 0.81
C ASN A 189 10.87 -5.90 0.01
N SER A 190 11.22 -6.14 -1.24
CA SER A 190 10.39 -6.90 -2.18
C SER A 190 10.14 -8.35 -1.75
N ILE A 191 11.09 -9.00 -1.09
CA ILE A 191 10.92 -10.36 -0.56
C ILE A 191 9.80 -10.40 0.47
N GLY A 192 9.74 -9.41 1.36
CA GLY A 192 8.74 -9.35 2.42
C GLY A 192 7.38 -8.80 1.99
N SER A 193 7.32 -7.95 0.96
CA SER A 193 6.11 -7.16 0.62
C SER A 193 5.68 -7.21 -0.83
N ASN A 194 6.43 -7.87 -1.72
CA ASN A 194 6.12 -8.03 -3.15
C ASN A 194 6.77 -9.31 -3.69
N LEU A 195 6.37 -10.45 -3.09
CA LEU A 195 7.03 -11.74 -3.29
C LEU A 195 7.09 -12.17 -4.76
N HIS A 196 6.02 -11.94 -5.52
CA HIS A 196 5.94 -12.41 -6.90
C HIS A 196 6.80 -11.55 -7.85
N PHE A 197 7.00 -10.26 -7.55
CA PHE A 197 8.01 -9.44 -8.24
C PHE A 197 9.41 -10.03 -8.06
N TRP A 198 9.73 -10.54 -6.86
CA TRP A 198 11.04 -11.13 -6.57
C TRP A 198 11.35 -12.33 -7.47
N ARG A 199 10.35 -13.08 -7.92
CA ARG A 199 10.52 -14.16 -8.90
C ARG A 199 11.14 -13.65 -10.21
N TYR A 200 10.66 -12.53 -10.74
CA TYR A 200 11.19 -11.92 -11.96
C TYR A 200 12.60 -11.36 -11.75
N VAL A 201 12.86 -10.78 -10.59
CA VAL A 201 14.20 -10.33 -10.20
C VAL A 201 15.19 -11.50 -10.17
N GLN A 202 14.78 -12.66 -9.65
CA GLN A 202 15.61 -13.87 -9.66
C GLN A 202 15.86 -14.42 -11.07
N GLN A 203 14.89 -14.30 -11.96
CA GLN A 203 15.07 -14.66 -13.39
C GLN A 203 16.09 -13.74 -14.04
N ALA A 204 15.96 -12.43 -13.88
CA ALA A 204 16.93 -11.45 -14.37
C ALA A 204 18.34 -11.70 -13.82
N LYS A 205 18.46 -11.94 -12.51
CA LYS A 205 19.75 -12.24 -11.86
C LYS A 205 20.43 -13.46 -12.45
N ARG A 206 19.69 -14.55 -12.68
CA ARG A 206 20.22 -15.76 -13.35
C ARG A 206 20.63 -15.51 -14.78
N ALA A 207 20.00 -14.54 -15.46
CA ALA A 207 20.38 -14.09 -16.80
C ALA A 207 21.55 -13.06 -16.80
N GLY A 208 22.18 -12.80 -15.65
CA GLY A 208 23.32 -11.91 -15.50
C GLY A 208 23.00 -10.46 -15.18
N ALA A 209 21.75 -10.13 -14.81
CA ALA A 209 21.40 -8.77 -14.42
C ALA A 209 22.07 -8.37 -13.09
N ARG A 210 22.54 -7.11 -13.04
CA ARG A 210 23.03 -6.47 -11.81
C ARG A 210 21.84 -5.97 -10.98
N LEU A 211 21.85 -6.25 -9.69
CA LEU A 211 20.83 -5.84 -8.72
C LEU A 211 21.44 -4.89 -7.71
N VAL A 212 20.86 -3.71 -7.52
CA VAL A 212 21.24 -2.73 -6.51
C VAL A 212 20.03 -2.44 -5.63
N CYS A 213 20.16 -2.61 -4.33
CA CYS A 213 19.14 -2.23 -3.36
C CYS A 213 19.51 -0.88 -2.72
N ILE A 214 18.60 0.09 -2.82
CA ILE A 214 18.76 1.43 -2.24
C ILE A 214 17.72 1.56 -1.15
N ASP A 215 18.13 1.39 0.10
CA ASP A 215 17.23 1.34 1.27
C ASP A 215 18.04 1.64 2.54
N PRO A 216 17.56 2.49 3.47
CA PRO A 216 18.27 2.75 4.72
C PRO A 216 18.48 1.49 5.58
N ARG A 217 17.60 0.50 5.42
CA ARG A 217 17.67 -0.77 6.14
C ARG A 217 18.26 -1.87 5.27
N ARG A 218 19.22 -2.62 5.82
CA ARG A 218 19.66 -3.87 5.22
C ARG A 218 18.60 -4.96 5.43
N SER A 219 17.71 -5.06 4.46
CA SER A 219 16.61 -6.03 4.42
C SER A 219 17.04 -7.34 3.73
N GLU A 220 16.19 -8.38 3.82
CA GLU A 220 16.39 -9.64 3.07
C GLU A 220 16.57 -9.41 1.56
N THR A 221 15.90 -8.39 1.03
CA THR A 221 16.08 -7.97 -0.38
C THR A 221 17.48 -7.41 -0.60
N ALA A 222 17.95 -6.55 0.29
CA ALA A 222 19.30 -5.98 0.22
C ALA A 222 20.38 -7.08 0.28
N ASP A 223 20.21 -8.07 1.16
CA ASP A 223 21.15 -9.21 1.30
C ASP A 223 21.24 -10.09 0.04
N LYS A 224 20.22 -10.09 -0.79
CA LYS A 224 20.18 -10.86 -2.04
C LYS A 224 20.59 -10.07 -3.28
N CYS A 225 20.78 -8.76 -3.16
CA CYS A 225 21.29 -7.89 -4.22
C CYS A 225 22.82 -7.95 -4.28
N HIS A 226 23.41 -7.49 -5.38
CA HIS A 226 24.86 -7.41 -5.56
C HIS A 226 25.46 -6.24 -4.78
N GLU A 227 24.65 -5.19 -4.56
CA GLU A 227 25.05 -4.01 -3.81
C GLU A 227 23.89 -3.48 -2.98
N HIS A 228 24.20 -2.99 -1.77
CA HIS A 228 23.29 -2.29 -0.89
C HIS A 228 23.80 -0.86 -0.64
N ILE A 229 22.97 0.13 -0.93
CA ILE A 229 23.23 1.54 -0.70
C ILE A 229 22.34 1.99 0.45
N ALA A 230 22.94 2.14 1.63
CA ALA A 230 22.26 2.48 2.88
C ALA A 230 22.27 3.99 3.11
N LEU A 231 21.46 4.75 2.34
CA LEU A 231 21.37 6.20 2.49
C LEU A 231 20.58 6.60 3.74
N ARG A 232 20.81 7.82 4.25
CA ARG A 232 20.00 8.40 5.32
C ARG A 232 18.54 8.56 4.88
N PRO A 233 17.55 8.23 5.73
CA PRO A 233 16.14 8.40 5.40
C PRO A 233 15.82 9.84 4.96
N GLY A 234 15.07 9.98 3.84
CA GLY A 234 14.64 11.27 3.31
C GLY A 234 15.65 11.99 2.43
N THR A 235 16.76 11.34 2.05
CA THR A 235 17.80 11.93 1.19
C THR A 235 17.78 11.40 -0.24
N ASP A 236 16.78 10.62 -0.60
CA ASP A 236 16.64 9.98 -1.90
C ASP A 236 16.66 10.95 -3.08
N ALA A 237 16.06 12.14 -2.91
CA ALA A 237 16.10 13.20 -3.93
C ALA A 237 17.53 13.72 -4.19
N ALA A 238 18.36 13.81 -3.14
CA ALA A 238 19.76 14.22 -3.28
C ALA A 238 20.55 13.18 -4.08
N LEU A 239 20.37 11.90 -3.78
CA LEU A 239 20.98 10.82 -4.55
C LEU A 239 20.51 10.85 -6.00
N ALA A 240 19.21 10.96 -6.27
CA ALA A 240 18.68 11.03 -7.63
C ALA A 240 19.26 12.21 -8.43
N LEU A 241 19.35 13.39 -7.81
CA LEU A 241 19.94 14.58 -8.46
C LEU A 241 21.44 14.41 -8.70
N ALA A 242 22.18 13.73 -7.82
CA ALA A 242 23.60 13.46 -8.05
C ALA A 242 23.82 12.44 -9.20
N LEU A 243 22.94 11.45 -9.34
CA LEU A 243 22.98 10.57 -10.51
C LEU A 243 22.72 11.35 -11.81
N MET A 244 21.77 12.31 -11.77
CA MET A 244 21.52 13.21 -12.90
C MET A 244 22.72 14.13 -13.19
N HIS A 245 23.38 14.64 -12.14
CA HIS A 245 24.60 15.43 -12.27
C HIS A 245 25.69 14.68 -13.06
N GLU A 246 25.98 13.45 -12.65
CA GLU A 246 26.97 12.60 -13.32
C GLU A 246 26.59 12.32 -14.78
N LEU A 247 25.28 12.03 -15.04
CA LEU A 247 24.77 11.87 -16.39
C LEU A 247 25.00 13.11 -17.27
N VAL A 248 24.81 14.31 -16.70
CA VAL A 248 25.02 15.56 -17.45
C VAL A 248 26.49 15.87 -17.69
N VAL A 249 27.33 15.71 -16.67
CA VAL A 249 28.75 16.12 -16.74
C VAL A 249 29.57 15.18 -17.60
N HIS A 250 29.25 13.87 -17.57
CA HIS A 250 30.03 12.85 -18.26
C HIS A 250 29.43 12.38 -19.58
N ASP A 251 28.29 12.93 -20.02
CA ASP A 251 27.55 12.48 -21.20
C ASP A 251 28.42 12.36 -22.46
N ALA A 252 29.14 13.40 -22.83
CA ALA A 252 29.98 13.41 -24.03
C ALA A 252 31.15 12.40 -23.95
N GLY A 253 31.78 12.28 -22.77
CA GLY A 253 32.86 11.34 -22.54
C GLY A 253 32.38 9.89 -22.60
N TRP A 254 31.24 9.59 -22.01
CA TRP A 254 30.65 8.25 -22.04
C TRP A 254 30.22 7.84 -23.45
N LYS A 255 29.56 8.76 -24.19
CA LYS A 255 29.17 8.52 -25.58
C LYS A 255 30.36 8.26 -26.53
N SER A 256 31.50 8.86 -26.25
CA SER A 256 32.72 8.62 -27.07
C SER A 256 33.23 7.19 -26.93
N LEU A 257 32.95 6.52 -25.79
CA LEU A 257 33.36 5.13 -25.53
C LEU A 257 32.22 4.15 -25.88
N GLN A 258 30.99 4.51 -25.62
CA GLN A 258 29.79 3.72 -25.89
C GLN A 258 28.67 4.66 -26.37
N PRO A 259 28.32 4.66 -27.67
CA PRO A 259 27.37 5.63 -28.26
C PRO A 259 25.99 5.69 -27.58
N ASP A 260 25.52 4.55 -27.05
CA ASP A 260 24.23 4.42 -26.38
C ASP A 260 24.27 4.72 -24.86
N ALA A 261 25.44 5.08 -24.31
CA ALA A 261 25.57 5.47 -22.90
C ALA A 261 25.11 6.89 -22.64
N GLY A 262 24.86 7.22 -21.36
CA GLY A 262 24.53 8.57 -20.92
C GLY A 262 23.12 9.01 -21.29
N LEU A 263 22.97 10.31 -21.63
CA LEU A 263 21.68 10.95 -21.90
C LEU A 263 21.11 10.57 -23.28
N ASP A 264 19.83 10.27 -23.36
CA ASP A 264 19.12 10.11 -24.63
C ASP A 264 18.51 11.46 -25.05
N HIS A 265 19.29 12.27 -25.76
CA HIS A 265 18.89 13.61 -26.19
C HIS A 265 17.66 13.62 -27.10
N ASP A 266 17.48 12.61 -27.95
CA ASP A 266 16.31 12.50 -28.82
C ASP A 266 15.05 12.21 -27.98
N TYR A 267 15.14 11.30 -27.00
CA TYR A 267 14.04 11.03 -26.09
C TYR A 267 13.67 12.29 -25.27
N LEU A 268 14.68 12.97 -24.72
CA LEU A 268 14.48 14.19 -23.96
C LEU A 268 13.77 15.27 -24.77
N ALA A 269 14.23 15.49 -25.99
CA ALA A 269 13.64 16.51 -26.88
C ALA A 269 12.18 16.22 -27.28
N ARG A 270 11.85 14.94 -27.50
CA ARG A 270 10.52 14.56 -28.01
C ARG A 270 9.49 14.26 -26.94
N HIS A 271 9.92 13.79 -25.76
CA HIS A 271 9.02 13.18 -24.78
C HIS A 271 9.06 13.83 -23.41
N THR A 272 9.80 14.92 -23.22
CA THR A 272 9.89 15.59 -21.92
C THR A 272 9.61 17.09 -22.00
N LEU A 273 9.16 17.63 -20.88
CA LEU A 273 9.02 19.07 -20.65
C LEU A 273 9.85 19.47 -19.42
N GLY A 274 10.49 20.64 -19.48
CA GLY A 274 11.23 21.20 -18.33
C GLY A 274 12.60 20.56 -18.10
N TRP A 275 13.18 19.89 -19.10
CA TRP A 275 14.51 19.30 -19.01
C TRP A 275 15.58 20.30 -18.59
N GLU A 276 15.62 21.51 -19.18
CA GLU A 276 16.64 22.51 -18.87
C GLU A 276 16.59 22.95 -17.40
N ALA A 277 15.40 23.10 -16.83
CA ALA A 277 15.24 23.42 -15.42
C ALA A 277 15.72 22.26 -14.51
N LEU A 278 15.43 21.02 -14.89
CA LEU A 278 15.91 19.84 -14.15
C LEU A 278 17.43 19.70 -14.26
N ARG A 279 17.99 19.93 -15.45
CA ARG A 279 19.44 19.94 -15.68
C ARG A 279 20.14 20.97 -14.81
N ALA A 280 19.63 22.21 -14.77
CA ALA A 280 20.19 23.26 -13.92
C ALA A 280 20.16 22.86 -12.44
N ARG A 281 19.05 22.26 -11.98
CA ARG A 281 18.94 21.77 -10.61
C ARG A 281 19.89 20.61 -10.32
N ALA A 282 20.07 19.69 -11.27
CA ALA A 282 20.99 18.56 -11.10
C ALA A 282 22.44 19.03 -10.97
N LEU A 283 22.84 20.04 -11.73
CA LEU A 283 24.20 20.61 -11.67
C LEU A 283 24.56 21.22 -10.31
N GLU A 284 23.55 21.61 -9.49
CA GLU A 284 23.77 22.07 -8.11
C GLU A 284 24.09 20.92 -7.13
N TRP A 285 24.00 19.67 -7.56
CA TRP A 285 24.12 18.48 -6.70
C TRP A 285 25.27 17.57 -7.16
N PRO A 286 26.53 18.03 -7.08
CA PRO A 286 27.66 17.14 -7.35
C PRO A 286 27.70 15.98 -6.35
N PRO A 287 28.31 14.83 -6.72
CA PRO A 287 28.37 13.65 -5.87
C PRO A 287 28.90 13.88 -4.47
N GLU A 288 29.84 14.82 -4.29
CA GLU A 288 30.42 15.18 -2.99
C GLU A 288 29.35 15.75 -2.03
N ARG A 289 28.54 16.69 -2.52
CA ARG A 289 27.43 17.28 -1.76
C ARG A 289 26.38 16.23 -1.41
N ALA A 290 26.03 15.39 -2.38
CA ALA A 290 25.04 14.36 -2.15
C ALA A 290 25.56 13.27 -1.20
N ALA A 291 26.83 12.92 -1.25
CA ALA A 291 27.48 11.97 -0.35
C ALA A 291 27.39 12.44 1.10
N GLU A 292 27.68 13.72 1.36
CA GLU A 292 27.55 14.32 2.69
C GLU A 292 26.10 14.24 3.20
N VAL A 293 25.13 14.62 2.37
CA VAL A 293 23.70 14.61 2.73
C VAL A 293 23.18 13.20 2.93
N CYS A 294 23.50 12.29 2.01
CA CYS A 294 23.03 10.90 2.03
C CYS A 294 23.76 10.02 3.04
N GLY A 295 24.97 10.41 3.45
CA GLY A 295 25.82 9.61 4.35
C GLY A 295 26.39 8.35 3.67
N ILE A 296 26.69 8.42 2.36
CA ILE A 296 27.25 7.34 1.56
C ILE A 296 28.52 7.81 0.85
N PRO A 297 29.45 6.91 0.47
CA PRO A 297 30.68 7.28 -0.23
C PRO A 297 30.41 7.89 -1.61
N VAL A 298 31.22 8.89 -1.99
CA VAL A 298 31.17 9.54 -3.31
C VAL A 298 31.33 8.51 -4.44
N GLU A 299 32.26 7.59 -4.29
CA GLU A 299 32.58 6.55 -5.27
C GLU A 299 31.38 5.63 -5.50
N GLN A 300 30.55 5.43 -4.51
CA GLN A 300 29.31 4.62 -4.64
C GLN A 300 28.30 5.34 -5.53
N ILE A 301 28.16 6.66 -5.40
CA ILE A 301 27.29 7.49 -6.25
C ILE A 301 27.79 7.46 -7.69
N ARG A 302 29.08 7.69 -7.91
CA ARG A 302 29.69 7.69 -9.23
C ARG A 302 29.56 6.34 -9.93
N ARG A 303 29.85 5.25 -9.20
CA ARG A 303 29.68 3.88 -9.74
C ARG A 303 28.23 3.60 -10.11
N LEU A 304 27.26 3.97 -9.28
CA LEU A 304 25.84 3.79 -9.56
C LEU A 304 25.41 4.58 -10.79
N ALA A 305 25.87 5.84 -10.93
CA ALA A 305 25.59 6.67 -12.09
C ALA A 305 26.19 6.07 -13.37
N HIS A 306 27.43 5.60 -13.31
CA HIS A 306 28.08 4.91 -14.41
C HIS A 306 27.32 3.64 -14.82
N ASP A 307 26.98 2.76 -13.87
CA ASP A 307 26.22 1.55 -14.15
C ASP A 307 24.87 1.88 -14.81
N TYR A 308 24.18 2.90 -14.31
CA TYR A 308 22.89 3.34 -14.86
C TYR A 308 23.01 3.97 -16.25
N ALA A 309 24.12 4.66 -16.52
CA ALA A 309 24.43 5.24 -17.83
C ALA A 309 24.74 4.21 -18.90
N HIS A 310 25.39 3.09 -18.55
CA HIS A 310 25.96 2.13 -19.51
C HIS A 310 25.15 0.83 -19.65
N THR A 311 24.21 0.56 -18.74
CA THR A 311 23.48 -0.71 -18.78
C THR A 311 22.08 -0.53 -19.34
N ARG A 312 21.75 -1.26 -20.39
CA ARG A 312 20.42 -1.28 -21.03
C ARG A 312 19.92 -2.72 -21.20
N PRO A 313 18.63 -3.02 -20.98
CA PRO A 313 17.63 -2.14 -20.35
C PRO A 313 17.86 -2.02 -18.83
N ALA A 314 17.64 -0.80 -18.29
CA ALA A 314 17.70 -0.50 -16.87
C ALA A 314 16.31 -0.21 -16.31
N ALA A 315 15.97 -0.84 -15.20
CA ALA A 315 14.66 -0.71 -14.55
C ALA A 315 14.79 -0.28 -13.09
N ILE A 316 13.83 0.52 -12.65
CA ILE A 316 13.72 0.99 -11.26
C ILE A 316 12.42 0.47 -10.64
N ARG A 317 12.54 -0.30 -9.55
CA ARG A 317 11.41 -0.68 -8.71
C ARG A 317 11.35 0.22 -7.49
N LEU A 318 10.41 1.16 -7.48
CA LEU A 318 10.08 1.95 -6.29
C LEU A 318 9.06 1.23 -5.43
N ASN A 319 9.06 1.53 -4.14
CA ASN A 319 7.95 1.19 -3.27
C ASN A 319 7.68 2.32 -2.27
N TYR A 320 6.63 2.16 -1.48
CA TYR A 320 6.12 3.21 -0.60
C TYR A 320 7.04 3.55 0.58
N GLY A 321 8.10 2.79 0.82
CA GLY A 321 9.14 3.15 1.79
C GLY A 321 9.72 4.55 1.57
N MET A 322 9.96 4.94 0.31
CA MET A 322 10.51 6.24 -0.05
C MET A 322 9.65 7.43 0.37
N GLN A 323 8.34 7.26 0.45
CA GLN A 323 7.42 8.38 0.73
C GLN A 323 7.05 8.53 2.21
N ARG A 324 7.64 7.71 3.11
CA ARG A 324 7.36 7.72 4.57
C ARG A 324 8.10 8.82 5.33
N VAL A 325 8.65 9.77 4.63
CA VAL A 325 9.42 10.90 5.16
C VAL A 325 8.88 12.22 4.62
N ARG A 326 9.22 13.33 5.29
CA ARG A 326 8.91 14.68 4.79
C ARG A 326 9.58 14.86 3.43
N GLY A 327 8.82 15.32 2.44
CA GLY A 327 9.33 15.48 1.07
C GLY A 327 9.41 14.19 0.25
N GLY A 328 8.92 13.04 0.75
CA GLY A 328 8.99 11.75 0.06
C GLY A 328 8.33 11.75 -1.33
N GLY A 329 7.26 12.52 -1.54
CA GLY A 329 6.67 12.71 -2.87
C GLY A 329 7.65 13.37 -3.84
N ASN A 330 8.40 14.39 -3.42
CA ASN A 330 9.43 15.00 -4.25
C ASN A 330 10.59 14.04 -4.55
N ALA A 331 10.94 13.18 -3.61
CA ALA A 331 11.94 12.13 -3.83
C ALA A 331 11.47 11.13 -4.91
N VAL A 332 10.23 10.66 -4.82
CA VAL A 332 9.63 9.81 -5.87
C VAL A 332 9.64 10.52 -7.22
N ARG A 333 9.27 11.81 -7.27
CA ARG A 333 9.28 12.60 -8.51
C ARG A 333 10.69 12.72 -9.11
N ALA A 334 11.72 12.99 -8.30
CA ALA A 334 13.10 13.06 -8.77
C ALA A 334 13.55 11.71 -9.36
N VAL A 335 13.32 10.60 -8.66
CA VAL A 335 13.67 9.26 -9.19
C VAL A 335 12.86 8.92 -10.44
N ALA A 336 11.58 9.34 -10.52
CA ALA A 336 10.74 9.11 -11.67
C ALA A 336 11.23 9.81 -12.96
N CYS A 337 12.05 10.85 -12.85
CA CYS A 337 12.66 11.50 -14.01
C CYS A 337 13.84 10.69 -14.61
N LEU A 338 14.54 9.87 -13.81
CA LEU A 338 15.75 9.14 -14.26
C LEU A 338 15.55 8.30 -15.54
N PRO A 339 14.46 7.52 -15.70
CA PRO A 339 14.28 6.71 -16.90
C PRO A 339 14.19 7.51 -18.20
N ALA A 340 13.66 8.74 -18.15
CA ALA A 340 13.59 9.59 -19.34
C ALA A 340 14.96 10.09 -19.78
N LEU A 341 15.88 10.36 -18.82
CA LEU A 341 17.21 10.88 -19.12
C LEU A 341 18.02 9.92 -20.00
N VAL A 342 17.88 8.65 -19.75
CA VAL A 342 18.65 7.61 -20.41
C VAL A 342 17.83 6.84 -21.46
N GLY A 343 16.63 7.33 -21.80
CA GLY A 343 15.74 6.67 -22.78
C GLY A 343 15.29 5.27 -22.37
N ALA A 344 15.27 4.95 -21.05
CA ALA A 344 14.95 3.60 -20.57
C ALA A 344 13.55 3.14 -20.99
N TRP A 345 12.61 4.06 -21.18
CA TRP A 345 11.24 3.78 -21.63
C TRP A 345 11.12 3.28 -23.09
N ARG A 346 12.22 3.31 -23.87
CA ARG A 346 12.24 2.74 -25.23
C ARG A 346 12.16 1.22 -25.23
N ASP A 347 12.58 0.58 -24.14
CA ASP A 347 12.52 -0.88 -23.98
C ASP A 347 11.46 -1.24 -22.93
N PRO A 348 10.57 -2.21 -23.21
CA PRO A 348 9.61 -2.70 -22.23
C PRO A 348 10.23 -3.19 -20.92
N ALA A 349 11.50 -3.65 -20.93
CA ALA A 349 12.24 -4.09 -19.75
C ALA A 349 13.04 -2.95 -19.07
N GLY A 350 12.91 -1.72 -19.57
CA GLY A 350 13.43 -0.49 -18.96
C GLY A 350 12.33 0.39 -18.39
N GLY A 351 12.72 1.38 -17.58
CA GLY A 351 11.75 2.33 -17.01
C GLY A 351 11.61 2.22 -15.51
N LEU A 352 10.40 2.45 -15.01
CA LEU A 352 10.11 2.51 -13.58
C LEU A 352 8.76 1.86 -13.25
N LEU A 353 8.66 1.24 -12.08
CA LEU A 353 7.40 0.79 -11.49
C LEU A 353 7.34 1.17 -10.01
N LEU A 354 6.40 2.07 -9.65
CA LEU A 354 5.92 2.26 -8.29
C LEU A 354 4.56 1.59 -8.10
N SER A 355 3.59 1.99 -8.93
CA SER A 355 2.23 1.46 -8.93
C SER A 355 1.65 1.55 -10.34
N ALA A 356 0.92 0.52 -10.72
CA ALA A 356 0.16 0.47 -11.97
C ALA A 356 -1.36 0.50 -11.73
N SER A 357 -1.82 0.92 -10.54
CA SER A 357 -3.25 0.92 -10.19
C SER A 357 -4.12 1.84 -11.05
N GLY A 358 -3.51 2.77 -11.78
CA GLY A 358 -4.20 3.62 -12.75
C GLY A 358 -4.50 2.97 -14.11
N THR A 359 -3.94 1.78 -14.37
CA THR A 359 -4.14 1.07 -15.65
C THR A 359 -5.49 0.36 -15.74
N ALA A 360 -6.15 0.10 -14.60
CA ALA A 360 -7.47 -0.51 -14.53
C ALA A 360 -8.51 0.53 -14.10
N PRO A 361 -9.22 1.17 -15.03
CA PRO A 361 -10.21 2.18 -14.69
C PRO A 361 -11.41 1.56 -13.98
N VAL A 362 -11.78 2.11 -12.82
CA VAL A 362 -12.96 1.71 -12.06
C VAL A 362 -13.86 2.93 -11.90
N GLN A 363 -15.14 2.77 -12.19
CA GLN A 363 -16.14 3.84 -12.01
C GLN A 363 -16.50 3.99 -10.52
N ARG A 364 -15.57 4.55 -9.74
CA ARG A 364 -15.72 4.71 -8.28
C ARG A 364 -16.98 5.49 -7.90
N ALA A 365 -17.37 6.50 -8.67
CA ALA A 365 -18.58 7.27 -8.41
C ALA A 365 -19.84 6.39 -8.44
N ALA A 366 -19.95 5.45 -9.37
CA ALA A 366 -21.06 4.51 -9.44
C ALA A 366 -21.12 3.58 -8.21
N LEU A 367 -19.96 3.21 -7.67
CA LEU A 367 -19.86 2.40 -6.44
C LEU A 367 -20.14 3.20 -5.18
N GLN A 368 -19.56 4.37 -5.06
CA GLN A 368 -19.60 5.21 -3.85
C GLN A 368 -20.87 6.06 -3.73
N ARG A 369 -21.57 6.32 -4.87
CA ARG A 369 -22.80 7.10 -4.91
C ARG A 369 -22.68 8.46 -4.21
N PRO A 370 -21.78 9.37 -4.66
CA PRO A 370 -21.69 10.73 -4.12
C PRO A 370 -22.97 11.57 -4.33
N ASP A 371 -23.83 11.19 -5.27
CA ASP A 371 -25.16 11.76 -5.46
C ASP A 371 -26.05 11.68 -4.22
N LEU A 372 -25.83 10.70 -3.33
CA LEU A 372 -26.54 10.57 -2.05
C LEU A 372 -26.21 11.71 -1.07
N LEU A 373 -25.17 12.48 -1.29
CA LEU A 373 -24.92 13.73 -0.55
C LEU A 373 -25.96 14.81 -0.86
N GLY A 374 -26.54 14.81 -2.06
CA GLY A 374 -27.40 15.89 -2.51
C GLY A 374 -26.65 17.23 -2.59
N ALA A 375 -27.23 18.29 -1.97
CA ALA A 375 -26.60 19.61 -1.90
C ALA A 375 -25.54 19.75 -0.79
N ARG A 376 -25.39 18.76 0.09
CA ARG A 376 -24.45 18.81 1.21
C ARG A 376 -23.00 18.81 0.73
N ARG A 377 -22.15 19.53 1.46
CA ARG A 377 -20.70 19.61 1.22
C ARG A 377 -19.98 19.32 2.53
N PRO A 378 -19.94 18.05 2.95
CA PRO A 378 -19.27 17.68 4.20
C PRO A 378 -17.78 17.98 4.13
N ARG A 379 -17.22 18.32 5.31
CA ARG A 379 -15.77 18.51 5.45
C ARG A 379 -15.03 17.20 5.21
N THR A 380 -13.76 17.33 4.81
CA THR A 380 -12.85 16.18 4.64
C THR A 380 -11.77 16.27 5.71
N LEU A 381 -11.59 15.19 6.49
CA LEU A 381 -10.58 15.08 7.54
C LEU A 381 -9.47 14.15 7.09
N ASN A 382 -8.22 14.60 7.25
CA ASN A 382 -7.06 13.82 6.85
C ASN A 382 -6.76 12.70 7.87
N MET A 383 -6.70 11.46 7.41
CA MET A 383 -6.47 10.30 8.29
C MET A 383 -5.10 10.33 8.98
N SER A 384 -4.10 10.94 8.38
CA SER A 384 -2.75 11.03 8.97
C SER A 384 -2.68 12.00 10.16
N THR A 385 -3.71 12.84 10.36
CA THR A 385 -3.82 13.76 11.50
C THR A 385 -5.05 13.45 12.37
N ILE A 386 -5.50 12.19 12.36
CA ILE A 386 -6.73 11.78 13.06
C ILE A 386 -6.69 12.12 14.55
N GLY A 387 -5.58 11.92 15.24
CA GLY A 387 -5.44 12.25 16.67
C GLY A 387 -5.81 13.70 16.96
N ARG A 388 -5.29 14.63 16.15
CA ARG A 388 -5.60 16.06 16.24
C ARG A 388 -7.09 16.31 16.01
N HIS A 389 -7.69 15.73 14.97
CA HIS A 389 -9.10 15.92 14.67
C HIS A 389 -10.03 15.40 15.78
N LEU A 390 -9.66 14.30 16.43
CA LEU A 390 -10.41 13.77 17.56
C LEU A 390 -10.31 14.65 18.82
N LEU A 391 -9.19 15.36 18.99
CA LEU A 391 -8.97 16.27 20.15
C LEU A 391 -9.44 17.70 19.90
N GLN A 392 -9.78 18.04 18.67
CA GLN A 392 -10.17 19.39 18.28
C GLN A 392 -11.59 19.72 18.72
N GLU A 393 -11.75 20.90 19.33
CA GLU A 393 -13.06 21.43 19.68
C GLU A 393 -13.80 21.99 18.45
N ALA A 394 -15.12 22.11 18.56
CA ALA A 394 -15.93 22.71 17.52
C ALA A 394 -15.55 24.20 17.31
N GLY A 395 -15.57 24.65 16.06
CA GLY A 395 -15.30 26.04 15.73
C GLY A 395 -15.53 26.37 14.26
N PRO A 396 -15.56 27.67 13.89
CA PRO A 396 -15.85 28.10 12.53
C PRO A 396 -14.92 27.51 11.47
N ALA A 397 -13.64 27.31 11.78
CA ALA A 397 -12.65 26.75 10.86
C ALA A 397 -12.56 25.22 10.95
N SER A 398 -12.92 24.61 12.08
CA SER A 398 -12.82 23.17 12.32
C SER A 398 -14.10 22.41 11.99
N GLY A 399 -15.24 23.10 11.99
CA GLY A 399 -16.56 22.48 11.95
C GLY A 399 -16.95 21.86 13.29
N PRO A 400 -17.90 20.91 13.33
CA PRO A 400 -18.34 20.28 14.56
C PRO A 400 -17.22 19.43 15.17
N ARG A 401 -17.25 19.26 16.50
CA ARG A 401 -16.42 18.27 17.18
C ARG A 401 -16.78 16.87 16.69
N VAL A 402 -15.81 15.98 16.55
CA VAL A 402 -16.08 14.57 16.20
C VAL A 402 -16.66 13.89 17.44
N GLU A 403 -17.91 13.41 17.33
CA GLU A 403 -18.66 12.74 18.40
C GLU A 403 -18.80 11.24 18.17
N ALA A 404 -18.66 10.79 16.92
CA ALA A 404 -18.67 9.36 16.59
C ALA A 404 -17.61 9.01 15.55
N VAL A 405 -16.98 7.85 15.74
CA VAL A 405 -16.07 7.23 14.74
C VAL A 405 -16.54 5.81 14.46
N VAL A 406 -16.69 5.49 13.18
CA VAL A 406 -16.95 4.10 12.73
C VAL A 406 -15.69 3.60 12.03
N VAL A 407 -14.99 2.67 12.68
CA VAL A 407 -13.74 2.08 12.20
C VAL A 407 -14.01 0.76 11.51
N TYR A 408 -13.51 0.60 10.29
CA TYR A 408 -13.60 -0.66 9.55
C TYR A 408 -12.38 -0.83 8.64
N ASN A 409 -11.92 -2.07 8.45
CA ASN A 409 -10.74 -2.42 7.65
C ASN A 409 -9.50 -1.58 8.02
N SER A 410 -9.32 -1.26 9.29
CA SER A 410 -8.21 -0.43 9.78
C SER A 410 -8.04 -0.55 11.29
N ASN A 411 -6.82 -0.33 11.77
CA ASN A 411 -6.52 -0.10 13.18
C ASN A 411 -5.81 1.27 13.33
N PRO A 412 -6.56 2.37 13.49
CA PRO A 412 -5.98 3.72 13.57
C PRO A 412 -5.00 3.88 14.73
N VAL A 413 -5.22 3.24 15.86
CA VAL A 413 -4.35 3.35 17.04
C VAL A 413 -2.97 2.75 16.77
N ALA A 414 -2.91 1.67 15.99
CA ALA A 414 -1.64 1.03 15.64
C ALA A 414 -0.92 1.68 14.44
N VAL A 415 -1.66 2.26 13.48
CA VAL A 415 -1.07 2.65 12.19
C VAL A 415 -0.99 4.15 11.95
N ALA A 416 -1.81 4.97 12.63
CA ALA A 416 -1.79 6.41 12.42
C ALA A 416 -0.60 7.07 13.12
N PRO A 417 0.04 8.08 12.48
CA PRO A 417 1.15 8.80 13.11
C PRO A 417 0.68 9.62 14.31
N GLN A 418 1.62 10.07 15.15
CA GLN A 418 1.34 10.79 16.40
C GLN A 418 0.48 9.95 17.37
N SER A 419 0.90 8.72 17.61
CA SER A 419 0.17 7.70 18.35
C SER A 419 -0.36 8.18 19.72
N ALA A 420 0.40 9.02 20.44
CA ALA A 420 -0.05 9.59 21.71
C ALA A 420 -1.32 10.48 21.57
N GLU A 421 -1.41 11.27 20.50
CA GLU A 421 -2.64 12.05 20.21
C GLU A 421 -3.79 11.12 19.79
N VAL A 422 -3.50 10.09 19.02
CA VAL A 422 -4.49 9.11 18.58
C VAL A 422 -5.09 8.36 19.78
N VAL A 423 -4.23 7.86 20.67
CA VAL A 423 -4.68 7.18 21.92
C VAL A 423 -5.54 8.11 22.78
N ARG A 424 -5.11 9.35 23.01
CA ARG A 424 -5.90 10.33 23.77
C ARG A 424 -7.24 10.63 23.09
N GLY A 425 -7.23 10.78 21.75
CA GLY A 425 -8.43 11.04 20.96
C GLY A 425 -9.46 9.92 21.06
N PHE A 426 -9.05 8.67 20.86
CA PHE A 426 -9.95 7.51 21.01
C PHE A 426 -10.30 7.24 22.47
N GLY A 427 -9.46 7.64 23.43
CA GLY A 427 -9.71 7.54 24.87
C GLY A 427 -10.76 8.50 25.43
N ARG A 428 -11.26 9.46 24.65
CA ARG A 428 -12.31 10.39 25.10
C ARG A 428 -13.59 9.65 25.47
N ASP A 429 -14.13 9.90 26.66
CA ASP A 429 -15.38 9.26 27.14
C ASP A 429 -16.62 9.67 26.34
N ASP A 430 -16.63 10.90 25.82
CA ASP A 430 -17.73 11.45 25.03
C ASP A 430 -17.69 11.03 23.54
N LEU A 431 -16.64 10.33 23.09
CA LEU A 431 -16.54 9.80 21.72
C LEU A 431 -17.22 8.44 21.61
N PHE A 432 -18.28 8.34 20.82
CA PHE A 432 -18.86 7.06 20.47
C PHE A 432 -18.00 6.35 19.42
N THR A 433 -17.58 5.13 19.71
CA THR A 433 -16.68 4.38 18.80
C THR A 433 -17.30 3.03 18.44
N VAL A 434 -17.46 2.78 17.13
CA VAL A 434 -17.88 1.49 16.59
C VAL A 434 -16.70 0.91 15.81
N VAL A 435 -16.32 -0.35 16.10
CA VAL A 435 -15.22 -1.03 15.44
C VAL A 435 -15.70 -2.34 14.81
N LEU A 436 -15.51 -2.48 13.50
CA LEU A 436 -15.79 -3.70 12.77
C LEU A 436 -14.49 -4.52 12.66
N GLU A 437 -14.32 -5.49 13.58
CA GLU A 437 -13.09 -6.27 13.73
C GLU A 437 -13.40 -7.76 13.98
N LEU A 438 -12.42 -8.60 13.77
CA LEU A 438 -12.50 -10.06 13.94
C LEU A 438 -11.92 -10.54 15.27
N SER A 439 -11.14 -9.74 15.96
CA SER A 439 -10.51 -10.07 17.25
C SER A 439 -10.33 -8.83 18.11
N LEU A 440 -10.21 -9.01 19.43
CA LEU A 440 -9.97 -7.91 20.37
C LEU A 440 -8.51 -7.42 20.40
N ILE A 441 -7.60 -8.12 19.77
CA ILE A 441 -6.16 -7.78 19.79
C ILE A 441 -5.86 -6.40 19.20
N HIS A 442 -6.77 -5.86 18.42
CA HIS A 442 -6.61 -4.59 17.72
C HIS A 442 -7.57 -3.48 18.20
N ILE A 443 -8.26 -3.69 19.32
CA ILE A 443 -9.27 -2.76 19.88
C ILE A 443 -8.78 -2.16 21.20
#